data_52a37640ff122bbde54fcf037fd93a1e
#
_entry.id   52a37640ff122bbde54fcf037fd93a1e
#
_cell.length_a   1.000
_cell.length_b   1.000
_cell.length_c   1.000
_cell.angle_alpha   90.00
_cell.angle_beta   90.00
_cell.angle_gamma   90.00
#
_symmetry.space_group_name_H-M   'P 1'
#
loop_
_entity.id
_entity.type
_entity.pdbx_description
1 polymer ?
#
loop_
_entity_poly.entity_id
_entity_poly.type
_entity_poly.pdbx_seq_one_letter_code
_entity_poly.pdbx_strand_id
1 'polypeptide(L)'
;MGRSKKNSYSIGQLSEITGLTPRTIRYYEELGLLDTVKRIEGGRRIYTDDDLRRLKFIKRLKLLGLTLAQMKELEEIYKIHRTNRKVLPRLLELLDQQYEETDKRIKSLLKLKEEIEQYRERIRKKLEEIS
;
A
#
# COMPACT_ATOMS: atom_id res chain seq x y z
N MET A 1 22.96 -22.33 18.65
CA MET A 1 22.40 -22.86 17.46
C MET A 1 21.37 -21.98 16.80
N GLY A 2 21.80 -21.15 15.94
CA GLY A 2 20.98 -20.10 15.41
C GLY A 2 20.04 -20.45 14.25
N ARG A 3 19.30 -21.50 14.31
CA ARG A 3 18.24 -21.66 13.33
C ARG A 3 16.96 -21.02 13.86
N SER A 4 16.65 -19.86 13.33
CA SER A 4 15.33 -19.31 13.50
C SER A 4 14.31 -20.30 12.95
N LYS A 5 13.37 -20.73 13.76
CA LYS A 5 12.24 -21.51 13.28
C LYS A 5 11.48 -20.65 12.28
N LYS A 6 11.37 -21.12 11.05
CA LYS A 6 10.47 -20.49 10.09
C LYS A 6 9.05 -20.71 10.60
N ASN A 7 8.39 -19.63 10.92
CA ASN A 7 7.00 -19.68 11.33
C ASN A 7 6.12 -19.98 10.11
N SER A 8 5.06 -20.72 10.36
CA SER A 8 4.03 -20.98 9.37
C SER A 8 2.75 -20.29 9.82
N TYR A 9 2.01 -19.77 8.87
CA TYR A 9 0.78 -19.03 9.14
C TYR A 9 -0.35 -19.57 8.29
N SER A 10 -1.53 -19.64 8.87
CA SER A 10 -2.76 -19.81 8.11
C SER A 10 -3.16 -18.45 7.54
N ILE A 11 -4.06 -18.45 6.54
CA ILE A 11 -4.58 -17.20 6.01
C ILE A 11 -5.31 -16.39 7.08
N GLY A 12 -6.00 -17.07 8.00
CA GLY A 12 -6.67 -16.41 9.12
C GLY A 12 -5.69 -15.69 10.04
N GLN A 13 -4.56 -16.33 10.33
CA GLN A 13 -3.51 -15.72 11.15
C GLN A 13 -2.89 -14.49 10.46
N LEU A 14 -2.61 -14.59 9.16
CA LEU A 14 -2.11 -13.45 8.39
C LEU A 14 -3.12 -12.31 8.37
N SER A 15 -4.39 -12.63 8.22
CA SER A 15 -5.48 -11.66 8.25
C SER A 15 -5.51 -10.90 9.58
N GLU A 16 -5.40 -11.59 10.69
CA GLU A 16 -5.34 -10.96 12.02
C GLU A 16 -4.13 -10.05 12.18
N ILE A 17 -2.95 -10.52 11.80
CA ILE A 17 -1.70 -9.78 12.00
C ILE A 17 -1.66 -8.54 11.12
N THR A 18 -2.09 -8.65 9.87
CA THR A 18 -1.98 -7.55 8.89
C THR A 18 -3.19 -6.63 8.86
N GLY A 19 -4.33 -7.09 9.34
CA GLY A 19 -5.58 -6.37 9.20
C GLY A 19 -6.20 -6.47 7.82
N LEU A 20 -5.60 -7.25 6.92
CA LEU A 20 -6.14 -7.49 5.59
C LEU A 20 -7.12 -8.67 5.63
N THR A 21 -8.16 -8.61 4.81
CA THR A 21 -9.12 -9.72 4.73
C THR A 21 -8.49 -10.92 4.02
N PRO A 22 -8.93 -12.14 4.32
CA PRO A 22 -8.47 -13.33 3.57
C PRO A 22 -8.67 -13.18 2.06
N ARG A 23 -9.75 -12.56 1.64
CA ARG A 23 -10.05 -12.30 0.23
C ARG A 23 -8.97 -11.41 -0.41
N THR A 24 -8.57 -10.35 0.27
CA THR A 24 -7.52 -9.44 -0.20
C THR A 24 -6.18 -10.16 -0.29
N ILE A 25 -5.85 -10.98 0.70
CA ILE A 25 -4.61 -11.76 0.70
C ILE A 25 -4.57 -12.71 -0.51
N ARG A 26 -5.66 -13.42 -0.78
CA ARG A 26 -5.77 -14.31 -1.95
C ARG A 26 -5.65 -13.53 -3.26
N TYR A 27 -6.25 -12.36 -3.31
CA TYR A 27 -6.16 -11.49 -4.48
C TYR A 27 -4.71 -11.09 -4.76
N TYR A 28 -3.96 -10.69 -3.75
CA TYR A 28 -2.53 -10.36 -3.92
C TYR A 28 -1.72 -11.58 -4.36
N GLU A 29 -2.05 -12.75 -3.85
CA GLU A 29 -1.42 -14.01 -4.29
C GLU A 29 -1.69 -14.28 -5.77
N GLU A 30 -2.94 -14.12 -6.20
CA GLU A 30 -3.33 -14.29 -7.61
C GLU A 30 -2.62 -13.30 -8.52
N LEU A 31 -2.37 -12.08 -8.05
CA LEU A 31 -1.65 -11.07 -8.81
C LEU A 31 -0.15 -11.32 -8.89
N GLY A 32 0.35 -12.33 -8.18
CA GLY A 32 1.78 -12.64 -8.16
C GLY A 32 2.60 -11.76 -7.21
N LEU A 33 1.94 -11.08 -6.28
CA LEU A 33 2.61 -10.23 -5.30
C LEU A 33 3.13 -11.01 -4.11
N LEU A 34 2.65 -12.22 -3.91
CA LEU A 34 3.14 -13.15 -2.90
C LEU A 34 3.82 -14.33 -3.59
N ASP A 35 4.58 -15.08 -2.82
CA ASP A 35 5.22 -16.28 -3.35
C ASP A 35 4.15 -17.26 -3.82
N THR A 36 4.33 -17.77 -5.03
CA THR A 36 3.34 -18.62 -5.69
C THR A 36 3.42 -20.07 -5.26
N VAL A 37 4.56 -20.49 -4.71
CA VAL A 37 4.72 -21.88 -4.27
C VAL A 37 4.26 -21.99 -2.83
N LYS A 38 3.02 -22.40 -2.65
CA LYS A 38 2.45 -22.57 -1.32
C LYS A 38 2.47 -24.03 -0.92
N ARG A 39 2.86 -24.26 0.30
CA ARG A 39 2.64 -25.55 0.93
C ARG A 39 1.15 -25.72 1.23
N ILE A 40 0.64 -26.92 0.99
CA ILE A 40 -0.70 -27.27 1.37
C ILE A 40 -0.59 -28.39 2.41
N GLU A 41 -1.11 -28.14 3.59
CA GLU A 41 -1.14 -29.10 4.69
C GLU A 41 -2.58 -29.30 5.12
N GLY A 42 -3.04 -30.55 5.08
CA GLY A 42 -4.42 -30.88 5.45
C GLY A 42 -5.46 -30.11 4.63
N GLY A 43 -5.19 -29.83 3.35
CA GLY A 43 -6.08 -29.06 2.48
C GLY A 43 -6.04 -27.56 2.70
N ARG A 44 -5.15 -27.06 3.55
CA ARG A 44 -5.03 -25.63 3.86
C ARG A 44 -3.71 -25.07 3.34
N ARG A 45 -3.76 -23.87 2.82
CA ARG A 45 -2.57 -23.15 2.38
C ARG A 45 -1.79 -22.66 3.60
N ILE A 46 -0.48 -22.83 3.52
CA ILE A 46 0.43 -22.37 4.57
C ILE A 46 1.28 -21.25 4.02
N TYR A 47 1.37 -20.17 4.78
CA TYR A 47 2.13 -18.98 4.44
C TYR A 47 3.36 -18.89 5.32
N THR A 48 4.38 -18.20 4.84
CA THR A 48 5.69 -18.09 5.49
C THR A 48 5.91 -16.71 6.10
N ASP A 49 7.01 -16.57 6.83
CA ASP A 49 7.46 -15.26 7.31
C ASP A 49 7.72 -14.28 6.16
N ASP A 50 8.21 -14.78 5.01
CA ASP A 50 8.42 -13.94 3.82
C ASP A 50 7.10 -13.40 3.30
N ASP A 51 6.05 -14.23 3.29
CA ASP A 51 4.71 -13.79 2.90
C ASP A 51 4.21 -12.69 3.83
N LEU A 52 4.42 -12.84 5.13
CA LEU A 52 4.03 -11.83 6.10
C LEU A 52 4.77 -10.51 5.85
N ARG A 53 6.08 -10.57 5.63
CA ARG A 53 6.86 -9.37 5.32
C ARG A 53 6.38 -8.70 4.05
N ARG A 54 6.09 -9.48 3.02
CA ARG A 54 5.57 -8.96 1.75
C ARG A 54 4.20 -8.31 1.91
N LEU A 55 3.31 -8.91 2.68
CA LEU A 55 1.99 -8.31 2.94
C LEU A 55 2.12 -6.98 3.68
N LYS A 56 3.00 -6.91 4.68
CA LYS A 56 3.25 -5.66 5.39
C LYS A 56 3.81 -4.59 4.45
N PHE A 57 4.71 -4.97 3.55
CA PHE A 57 5.30 -4.07 2.56
C PHE A 57 4.24 -3.57 1.58
N ILE A 58 3.42 -4.45 1.02
CA ILE A 58 2.31 -4.10 0.12
C ILE A 58 1.36 -3.13 0.79
N LYS A 59 0.99 -3.42 2.04
CA LYS A 59 0.10 -2.56 2.82
C LYS A 59 0.70 -1.17 2.99
N ARG A 60 1.99 -1.08 3.29
CA ARG A 60 2.71 0.18 3.42
C ARG A 60 2.68 0.98 2.12
N LEU A 61 3.04 0.35 1.01
CA LEU A 61 3.07 1.03 -0.29
C LEU A 61 1.69 1.50 -0.70
N LYS A 62 0.66 0.71 -0.40
CA LYS A 62 -0.71 1.09 -0.70
C LYS A 62 -1.14 2.32 0.10
N LEU A 63 -0.77 2.39 1.37
CA LEU A 63 -1.02 3.58 2.20
C LEU A 63 -0.32 4.82 1.66
N LEU A 64 0.85 4.65 1.05
CA LEU A 64 1.60 5.75 0.43
C LEU A 64 1.09 6.12 -0.95
N GLY A 65 0.07 5.40 -1.44
CA GLY A 65 -0.60 5.75 -2.68
C GLY A 65 -0.08 5.05 -3.93
N LEU A 66 0.80 4.06 -3.80
CA LEU A 66 1.25 3.30 -4.96
C LEU A 66 0.14 2.37 -5.45
N THR A 67 0.11 2.17 -6.76
CA THR A 67 -0.88 1.28 -7.38
C THR A 67 -0.42 -0.16 -7.35
N LEU A 68 -1.37 -1.09 -7.51
CA LEU A 68 -1.04 -2.51 -7.62
C LEU A 68 -0.17 -2.80 -8.84
N ALA A 69 -0.38 -2.07 -9.93
CA ALA A 69 0.45 -2.20 -11.15
C ALA A 69 1.90 -1.83 -10.85
N GLN A 70 2.13 -0.77 -10.09
CA GLN A 70 3.47 -0.35 -9.67
C GLN A 70 4.13 -1.39 -8.75
N MET A 71 3.36 -1.94 -7.82
CA MET A 71 3.85 -3.01 -6.94
C MET A 71 4.25 -4.25 -7.73
N LYS A 72 3.45 -4.60 -8.73
CA LYS A 72 3.72 -5.72 -9.62
C LYS A 72 5.00 -5.50 -10.44
N GLU A 73 5.21 -4.29 -10.91
CA GLU A 73 6.45 -3.91 -11.59
C GLU A 73 7.67 -4.15 -10.69
N LEU A 74 7.60 -3.71 -9.43
CA LEU A 74 8.69 -3.92 -8.46
C LEU A 74 8.95 -5.40 -8.21
N GLU A 75 7.90 -6.20 -8.11
CA GLU A 75 8.02 -7.65 -7.93
C GLU A 75 8.69 -8.32 -9.13
N GLU A 76 8.35 -7.90 -10.33
CA GLU A 76 8.98 -8.41 -11.55
C GLU A 76 10.46 -8.07 -11.62
N ILE A 77 10.85 -6.86 -11.23
CA ILE A 77 12.25 -6.47 -11.14
C ILE A 77 12.99 -7.38 -10.16
N TYR A 78 12.41 -7.62 -9.00
CA TYR A 78 13.00 -8.51 -7.99
C TYR A 78 13.15 -9.94 -8.51
N LYS A 79 12.15 -10.47 -9.21
CA LYS A 79 12.21 -11.83 -9.78
C LYS A 79 13.32 -11.99 -10.79
N ILE A 80 13.58 -10.96 -11.59
CA ILE A 80 14.63 -11.00 -12.61
C ILE A 80 16.01 -10.92 -11.97
N HIS A 81 16.21 -9.99 -11.05
CA HIS A 81 17.54 -9.66 -10.51
C HIS A 81 17.86 -10.33 -9.18
N ARG A 82 16.84 -10.81 -8.47
CA ARG A 82 16.97 -11.46 -7.14
C ARG A 82 17.74 -10.62 -6.12
N THR A 83 17.69 -9.30 -6.26
CA THR A 83 18.36 -8.36 -5.37
C THR A 83 17.57 -7.07 -5.28
N ASN A 84 17.62 -6.43 -4.12
CA ASN A 84 16.99 -5.12 -3.91
C ASN A 84 17.74 -3.98 -4.61
N ARG A 85 18.95 -4.20 -5.09
CA ARG A 85 19.75 -3.17 -5.77
C ARG A 85 19.05 -2.56 -6.99
N LYS A 86 18.19 -3.34 -7.66
CA LYS A 86 17.43 -2.86 -8.82
C LYS A 86 16.02 -2.41 -8.42
N VAL A 87 15.49 -2.97 -7.33
CA VAL A 87 14.15 -2.62 -6.85
C VAL A 87 14.14 -1.24 -6.18
N LEU A 88 15.09 -0.98 -5.29
CA LEU A 88 15.11 0.24 -4.49
C LEU A 88 15.20 1.53 -5.31
N PRO A 89 16.04 1.62 -6.36
CA PRO A 89 16.05 2.83 -7.20
C PRO A 89 14.70 3.10 -7.86
N ARG A 90 14.03 2.06 -8.35
CA ARG A 90 12.72 2.22 -8.98
C ARG A 90 11.65 2.60 -7.96
N LEU A 91 11.70 1.99 -6.78
CA LEU A 91 10.81 2.36 -5.68
C LEU A 91 11.00 3.83 -5.30
N LEU A 92 12.23 4.29 -5.22
CA LEU A 92 12.52 5.70 -4.91
C LEU A 92 11.92 6.64 -5.97
N GLU A 93 12.05 6.29 -7.27
CA GLU A 93 11.44 7.09 -8.34
C GLU A 93 9.91 7.18 -8.17
N LEU A 94 9.27 6.05 -7.85
CA LEU A 94 7.82 6.01 -7.63
C LEU A 94 7.41 6.85 -6.42
N LEU A 95 8.20 6.80 -5.35
CA LEU A 95 7.95 7.60 -4.15
C LEU A 95 8.16 9.09 -4.42
N ASP A 96 9.17 9.45 -5.20
CA ASP A 96 9.40 10.84 -5.60
C ASP A 96 8.21 11.39 -6.39
N GLN A 97 7.68 10.61 -7.33
CA GLN A 97 6.49 10.98 -8.09
C GLN A 97 5.29 11.17 -7.16
N GLN A 98 5.11 10.25 -6.22
CA GLN A 98 4.01 10.32 -5.27
C GLN A 98 4.14 11.54 -4.34
N TYR A 99 5.35 11.86 -3.94
CA TYR A 99 5.64 13.05 -3.14
C TYR A 99 5.23 14.33 -3.87
N GLU A 100 5.64 14.45 -5.14
CA GLU A 100 5.30 15.62 -5.95
C GLU A 100 3.80 15.75 -6.19
N GLU A 101 3.13 14.64 -6.48
CA GLU A 101 1.68 14.63 -6.65
C GLU A 101 0.95 15.06 -5.38
N THR A 102 1.42 14.58 -4.23
CA THR A 102 0.85 14.94 -2.93
C THR A 102 1.06 16.43 -2.64
N ASP A 103 2.24 16.96 -2.95
CA ASP A 103 2.54 18.38 -2.78
C ASP A 103 1.59 19.25 -3.61
N LYS A 104 1.35 18.87 -4.85
CA LYS A 104 0.40 19.56 -5.73
C LYS A 104 -1.03 19.53 -5.16
N ARG A 105 -1.43 18.39 -4.61
CA ARG A 105 -2.75 18.25 -3.97
C ARG A 105 -2.89 19.15 -2.75
N ILE A 106 -1.85 19.23 -1.95
CA ILE A 106 -1.83 20.11 -0.78
C ILE A 106 -2.04 21.57 -1.22
N LYS A 107 -1.30 22.02 -2.23
CA LYS A 107 -1.42 23.37 -2.76
C LYS A 107 -2.82 23.64 -3.31
N SER A 108 -3.38 22.70 -4.05
CA SER A 108 -4.74 22.82 -4.59
C SER A 108 -5.78 22.88 -3.49
N LEU A 109 -5.63 22.06 -2.44
CA LEU A 109 -6.56 22.06 -1.31
C LEU A 109 -6.47 23.36 -0.51
N LEU A 110 -5.29 23.92 -0.34
CA LEU A 110 -5.10 25.19 0.33
C LEU A 110 -5.79 26.33 -0.45
N LYS A 111 -5.66 26.31 -1.76
CA LYS A 111 -6.33 27.28 -2.63
C LYS A 111 -7.86 27.14 -2.54
N LEU A 112 -8.35 25.95 -2.59
CA LEU A 112 -9.77 25.67 -2.44
C LEU A 112 -10.31 26.16 -1.09
N LYS A 113 -9.55 25.87 -0.03
CA LYS A 113 -9.91 26.32 1.33
C LYS A 113 -10.04 27.84 1.38
N GLU A 114 -9.13 28.56 0.76
CA GLU A 114 -9.17 30.02 0.69
C GLU A 114 -10.39 30.52 -0.08
N GLU A 115 -10.71 29.90 -1.21
CA GLU A 115 -11.91 30.23 -1.97
C GLU A 115 -13.19 30.00 -1.18
N ILE A 116 -13.27 28.91 -0.44
CA ILE A 116 -14.38 28.59 0.43
C ILE A 116 -14.51 29.67 1.52
N GLU A 117 -13.40 30.05 2.13
CA GLU A 117 -13.37 31.08 3.19
C GLU A 117 -13.91 32.43 2.68
N GLN A 118 -13.46 32.83 1.49
CA GLN A 118 -13.94 34.07 0.87
C GLN A 118 -15.42 34.03 0.57
N TYR A 119 -15.92 32.90 0.10
CA TYR A 119 -17.35 32.72 -0.19
C TYR A 119 -18.18 32.72 1.08
N ARG A 120 -17.71 32.04 2.12
CA ARG A 120 -18.36 32.06 3.44
C ARG A 120 -18.52 33.45 3.97
N GLU A 121 -17.49 34.27 3.86
CA GLU A 121 -17.53 35.66 4.32
C GLU A 121 -18.54 36.49 3.55
N ARG A 122 -18.61 36.25 2.24
CA ARG A 122 -19.60 36.94 1.38
C ARG A 122 -21.04 36.57 1.78
N ILE A 123 -21.30 35.31 2.05
CA ILE A 123 -22.60 34.84 2.48
C ILE A 123 -22.94 35.37 3.87
N ARG A 124 -21.98 35.40 4.77
CA ARG A 124 -22.15 35.92 6.12
C ARG A 124 -22.61 37.39 6.08
N LYS A 125 -22.01 38.20 5.22
CA LYS A 125 -22.39 39.58 5.01
C LYS A 125 -23.82 39.70 4.49
N LYS A 126 -24.21 38.89 3.52
CA LYS A 126 -25.57 38.87 2.99
C LYS A 126 -26.58 38.47 4.05
N LEU A 127 -26.23 37.52 4.89
CA LEU A 127 -27.10 37.09 5.99
C LEU A 127 -27.33 38.23 6.99
N GLU A 128 -26.30 38.99 7.31
CA GLU A 128 -26.41 40.16 8.18
C GLU A 128 -27.32 41.25 7.58
N GLU A 129 -27.25 41.48 6.26
CA GLU A 129 -28.04 42.48 5.56
C GLU A 129 -29.55 42.18 5.58
N ILE A 130 -29.93 40.91 5.61
CA ILE A 130 -31.33 40.48 5.58
C ILE A 130 -31.94 40.17 6.96
N SER A 131 -31.13 40.19 8.00
CA SER A 131 -31.62 39.91 9.35
C SER A 131 -32.04 41.18 10.13
#